data_ce4058227fe46f7ebf616dfa8a3fe8db
#
_entry.id   ce4058227fe46f7ebf616dfa8a3fe8db
#
_cell.length_a   1.000
_cell.length_b   1.000
_cell.length_c   1.000
_cell.angle_alpha   90.00
_cell.angle_beta   90.00
_cell.angle_gamma   90.00
#
_symmetry.space_group_name_H-M   'P 1'
#
loop_
_entity.id
_entity.type
_entity.pdbx_description
1 polymer ?
#
loop_
_entity_poly.entity_id
_entity_poly.type
_entity_poly.pdbx_seq_one_letter_code
_entity_poly.pdbx_strand_id
1 'polypeptide(L)'
;MRAVNIFTTIHSKYNNLTNTEKKVADHVLEHAKSVVYMSITDLADACGVGESSIFRFCRSLSYKGYQDFKIALAHSITVENEIPQLTDKVLMNDTIDQVASKVLATNISALNETFNLIDIAKMDQAIDHLLKAERVIFFGVGSSLMTAMEAKIKFMRITNKTECTIDSHLQMMSAALMTKRDVAVIISYSGSTKDTIEVAKKVKERGATIISITRFEKSPLTSYSDLTLLCGANEGPLQGGSLSAKISQLYLLDLLYVEYFKRDYEESIRNKESTAASVTVKLL
;
A
#
# COMPACT_ATOMS: atom_id res chain seq x y z
N MET A 1 4.64 -26.04 17.11
CA MET A 1 3.46 -26.50 16.33
C MET A 1 3.91 -26.61 14.87
N ARG A 2 3.77 -27.79 14.24
CA ARG A 2 4.03 -27.90 12.80
C ARG A 2 3.07 -26.96 12.06
N ALA A 3 3.60 -26.07 11.22
CA ALA A 3 2.77 -25.25 10.33
C ALA A 3 1.93 -26.21 9.47
N VAL A 4 0.62 -26.16 9.62
CA VAL A 4 -0.28 -26.99 8.82
C VAL A 4 -0.21 -26.47 7.38
N ASN A 5 0.18 -27.32 6.44
CA ASN A 5 0.24 -26.96 5.02
C ASN A 5 -1.17 -26.58 4.55
N ILE A 6 -1.29 -25.40 3.94
CA ILE A 6 -2.59 -24.84 3.53
C ILE A 6 -3.27 -25.72 2.47
N PHE A 7 -2.51 -26.35 1.59
CA PHE A 7 -3.04 -27.25 0.56
C PHE A 7 -3.72 -28.46 1.20
N THR A 8 -3.09 -29.04 2.23
CA THR A 8 -3.71 -30.12 3.04
C THR A 8 -4.98 -29.64 3.71
N THR A 9 -5.01 -28.39 4.22
CA THR A 9 -6.20 -27.80 4.87
C THR A 9 -7.33 -27.63 3.85
N ILE A 10 -7.04 -27.10 2.65
CA ILE A 10 -8.02 -26.94 1.59
C ILE A 10 -8.60 -28.30 1.20
N HIS A 11 -7.77 -29.28 0.92
CA HIS A 11 -8.22 -30.62 0.54
C HIS A 11 -9.09 -31.29 1.62
N SER A 12 -8.69 -31.17 2.90
CA SER A 12 -9.45 -31.79 4.00
C SER A 12 -10.83 -31.19 4.22
N LYS A 13 -11.00 -29.91 3.91
CA LYS A 13 -12.28 -29.17 4.09
C LYS A 13 -13.06 -29.02 2.79
N TYR A 14 -12.53 -29.46 1.64
CA TYR A 14 -13.09 -29.21 0.32
C TYR A 14 -14.57 -29.61 0.18
N ASN A 15 -14.94 -30.79 0.72
CA ASN A 15 -16.31 -31.29 0.63
C ASN A 15 -17.31 -30.47 1.46
N ASN A 16 -16.81 -29.72 2.46
CA ASN A 16 -17.63 -28.87 3.34
C ASN A 16 -17.76 -27.43 2.79
N LEU A 17 -17.03 -27.09 1.73
CA LEU A 17 -17.11 -25.79 1.09
C LEU A 17 -18.35 -25.64 0.23
N THR A 18 -18.94 -24.45 0.21
CA THR A 18 -20.01 -24.10 -0.73
C THR A 18 -19.49 -24.08 -2.16
N ASN A 19 -20.36 -24.14 -3.16
CA ASN A 19 -19.96 -24.09 -4.57
C ASN A 19 -19.13 -22.84 -4.92
N THR A 20 -19.42 -21.71 -4.31
CA THR A 20 -18.65 -20.47 -4.49
C THR A 20 -17.28 -20.57 -3.86
N GLU A 21 -17.16 -21.13 -2.66
CA GLU A 21 -15.88 -21.35 -1.99
C GLU A 21 -15.03 -22.41 -2.70
N LYS A 22 -15.64 -23.42 -3.33
CA LYS A 22 -14.94 -24.41 -4.16
C LYS A 22 -14.27 -23.78 -5.38
N LYS A 23 -14.92 -22.81 -6.05
CA LYS A 23 -14.28 -22.06 -7.14
C LYS A 23 -13.01 -21.33 -6.67
N VAL A 24 -13.05 -20.77 -5.47
CA VAL A 24 -11.88 -20.11 -4.88
C VAL A 24 -10.81 -21.15 -4.53
N ALA A 25 -11.19 -22.28 -3.93
CA ALA A 25 -10.29 -23.37 -3.60
C ALA A 25 -9.56 -23.89 -4.85
N ASP A 26 -10.30 -24.17 -5.91
CA ASP A 26 -9.76 -24.68 -7.18
C ASP A 26 -8.74 -23.69 -7.77
N HIS A 27 -9.12 -22.40 -7.86
CA HIS A 27 -8.23 -21.37 -8.37
C HIS A 27 -6.95 -21.22 -7.52
N VAL A 28 -7.07 -21.27 -6.17
CA VAL A 28 -5.91 -21.22 -5.26
C VAL A 28 -5.01 -22.43 -5.44
N LEU A 29 -5.55 -23.64 -5.58
CA LEU A 29 -4.77 -24.87 -5.77
C LEU A 29 -4.01 -24.86 -7.09
N GLU A 30 -4.61 -24.32 -8.15
CA GLU A 30 -3.99 -24.23 -9.48
C GLU A 30 -2.99 -23.09 -9.61
N HIS A 31 -3.27 -21.95 -8.97
CA HIS A 31 -2.52 -20.70 -9.19
C HIS A 31 -1.88 -20.13 -7.91
N ALA A 32 -1.51 -20.98 -6.94
CA ALA A 32 -1.03 -20.58 -5.61
C ALA A 32 0.05 -19.48 -5.63
N LYS A 33 1.05 -19.61 -6.53
CA LYS A 33 2.17 -18.66 -6.63
C LYS A 33 1.71 -17.26 -7.06
N SER A 34 0.71 -17.14 -7.92
CA SER A 34 0.18 -15.84 -8.35
C SER A 34 -0.79 -15.26 -7.31
N VAL A 35 -1.61 -16.10 -6.67
CA VAL A 35 -2.58 -15.70 -5.65
C VAL A 35 -1.92 -14.98 -4.47
N VAL A 36 -0.70 -15.35 -4.10
CA VAL A 36 0.09 -14.67 -3.05
C VAL A 36 0.26 -13.17 -3.32
N TYR A 37 0.28 -12.76 -4.58
CA TYR A 37 0.48 -11.37 -5.01
C TYR A 37 -0.81 -10.63 -5.40
N MET A 38 -1.96 -11.34 -5.45
CA MET A 38 -3.25 -10.73 -5.80
C MET A 38 -3.84 -9.91 -4.66
N SER A 39 -4.60 -8.87 -5.00
CA SER A 39 -5.54 -8.25 -4.06
C SER A 39 -6.74 -9.15 -3.81
N ILE A 40 -7.55 -8.87 -2.79
CA ILE A 40 -8.81 -9.62 -2.59
C ILE A 40 -9.76 -9.44 -3.76
N THR A 41 -9.75 -8.25 -4.36
CA THR A 41 -10.57 -7.89 -5.53
C THR A 41 -10.11 -8.65 -6.76
N ASP A 42 -8.78 -8.71 -7.03
CA ASP A 42 -8.26 -9.47 -8.17
C ASP A 42 -8.58 -10.96 -8.08
N LEU A 43 -8.46 -11.55 -6.88
CA LEU A 43 -8.83 -12.95 -6.66
C LEU A 43 -10.34 -13.17 -6.83
N ALA A 44 -11.17 -12.23 -6.35
CA ALA A 44 -12.61 -12.30 -6.52
C ALA A 44 -13.00 -12.25 -8.00
N ASP A 45 -12.41 -11.33 -8.78
CA ASP A 45 -12.59 -11.20 -10.22
C ASP A 45 -12.15 -12.49 -10.96
N ALA A 46 -10.95 -13.00 -10.63
CA ALA A 46 -10.41 -14.22 -11.24
C ALA A 46 -11.26 -15.46 -10.98
N CYS A 47 -11.90 -15.56 -9.82
CA CYS A 47 -12.81 -16.67 -9.47
C CYS A 47 -14.26 -16.43 -9.92
N GLY A 48 -14.60 -15.23 -10.42
CA GLY A 48 -15.99 -14.86 -10.76
C GLY A 48 -16.92 -14.85 -9.55
N VAL A 49 -16.44 -14.33 -8.40
CA VAL A 49 -17.16 -14.27 -7.12
C VAL A 49 -17.02 -12.89 -6.48
N GLY A 50 -17.82 -12.58 -5.45
CA GLY A 50 -17.66 -11.34 -4.69
C GLY A 50 -16.57 -11.46 -3.61
N GLU A 51 -15.96 -10.34 -3.21
CA GLU A 51 -14.94 -10.29 -2.13
C GLU A 51 -15.41 -10.92 -0.82
N SER A 52 -16.70 -10.78 -0.49
CA SER A 52 -17.32 -11.43 0.67
C SER A 52 -17.23 -12.96 0.63
N SER A 53 -17.18 -13.56 -0.57
CA SER A 53 -17.01 -15.00 -0.75
C SER A 53 -15.56 -15.42 -0.51
N ILE A 54 -14.59 -14.60 -0.94
CA ILE A 54 -13.19 -14.81 -0.61
C ILE A 54 -12.98 -14.75 0.90
N PHE A 55 -13.57 -13.73 1.57
CA PHE A 55 -13.48 -13.62 3.02
C PHE A 55 -14.09 -14.84 3.73
N ARG A 56 -15.29 -15.31 3.31
CA ARG A 56 -15.91 -16.52 3.87
C ARG A 56 -15.06 -17.76 3.65
N PHE A 57 -14.52 -17.95 2.45
CA PHE A 57 -13.58 -19.05 2.18
C PHE A 57 -12.40 -19.05 3.15
N CYS A 58 -11.76 -17.91 3.39
CA CYS A 58 -10.68 -17.81 4.36
C CYS A 58 -11.15 -18.19 5.77
N ARG A 59 -12.35 -17.75 6.17
CA ARG A 59 -12.95 -18.08 7.48
C ARG A 59 -13.29 -19.58 7.61
N SER A 60 -13.81 -20.20 6.55
CA SER A 60 -14.10 -21.66 6.50
C SER A 60 -12.83 -22.49 6.69
N LEU A 61 -11.68 -21.97 6.25
CA LEU A 61 -10.37 -22.56 6.49
C LEU A 61 -9.74 -22.20 7.85
N SER A 62 -10.46 -21.44 8.71
CA SER A 62 -10.04 -20.98 10.03
C SER A 62 -9.02 -19.85 10.05
N TYR A 63 -8.87 -19.12 8.95
CA TYR A 63 -8.06 -17.89 8.88
C TYR A 63 -8.88 -16.66 9.29
N LYS A 64 -8.20 -15.63 9.85
CA LYS A 64 -8.85 -14.38 10.30
C LYS A 64 -9.37 -13.52 9.13
N GLY A 65 -8.84 -13.74 7.93
CA GLY A 65 -9.21 -13.03 6.70
C GLY A 65 -8.20 -13.29 5.60
N TYR A 66 -8.32 -12.52 4.51
CA TYR A 66 -7.53 -12.76 3.30
C TYR A 66 -6.01 -12.60 3.51
N GLN A 67 -5.58 -11.61 4.28
CA GLN A 67 -4.14 -11.42 4.56
C GLN A 67 -3.54 -12.57 5.38
N ASP A 68 -4.26 -13.03 6.41
CA ASP A 68 -3.84 -14.17 7.22
C ASP A 68 -3.74 -15.46 6.36
N PHE A 69 -4.71 -15.66 5.47
CA PHE A 69 -4.71 -16.73 4.48
C PHE A 69 -3.50 -16.61 3.53
N LYS A 70 -3.22 -15.42 2.98
CA LYS A 70 -2.06 -15.19 2.07
C LYS A 70 -0.73 -15.49 2.74
N ILE A 71 -0.56 -15.11 4.02
CA ILE A 71 0.63 -15.43 4.80
C ILE A 71 0.81 -16.96 4.90
N ALA A 72 -0.26 -17.69 5.24
CA ALA A 72 -0.21 -19.14 5.35
C ALA A 72 0.05 -19.82 3.98
N LEU A 73 -0.53 -19.27 2.90
CA LEU A 73 -0.29 -19.75 1.52
C LEU A 73 1.18 -19.58 1.13
N ALA A 74 1.75 -18.39 1.37
CA ALA A 74 3.14 -18.10 1.08
C ALA A 74 4.08 -19.02 1.88
N HIS A 75 3.82 -19.24 3.17
CA HIS A 75 4.56 -20.21 3.97
C HIS A 75 4.52 -21.63 3.38
N SER A 76 3.35 -22.10 2.95
CA SER A 76 3.20 -23.44 2.40
C SER A 76 3.97 -23.61 1.08
N ILE A 77 3.99 -22.57 0.24
CA ILE A 77 4.77 -22.54 -1.01
C ILE A 77 6.29 -22.58 -0.72
N THR A 78 6.72 -21.85 0.32
CA THR A 78 8.15 -21.78 0.67
C THR A 78 8.65 -23.12 1.24
N VAL A 79 7.82 -23.83 2.02
CA VAL A 79 8.18 -25.15 2.60
C VAL A 79 8.34 -26.23 1.51
N GLU A 80 7.65 -26.10 0.38
CA GLU A 80 7.81 -27.00 -0.77
C GLU A 80 9.10 -26.78 -1.57
N ASN A 81 9.76 -25.61 -1.40
CA ASN A 81 11.05 -25.34 -2.01
C ASN A 81 12.17 -25.83 -1.07
N GLU A 82 13.08 -26.64 -1.57
CA GLU A 82 14.18 -27.27 -0.80
C GLU A 82 15.19 -26.28 -0.20
N ILE A 83 15.19 -25.00 -0.66
CA ILE A 83 16.12 -23.97 -0.19
C ILE A 83 15.34 -22.91 0.59
N PRO A 84 15.62 -22.73 1.91
CA PRO A 84 15.00 -21.66 2.70
C PRO A 84 15.33 -20.27 2.10
N GLN A 85 14.30 -19.45 1.91
CA GLN A 85 14.42 -18.09 1.42
C GLN A 85 14.02 -17.10 2.51
N LEU A 86 14.82 -16.04 2.70
CA LEU A 86 14.49 -14.91 3.59
C LEU A 86 13.49 -13.95 2.91
N THR A 87 13.65 -13.79 1.62
CA THR A 87 12.75 -13.07 0.71
C THR A 87 12.66 -13.85 -0.60
N ASP A 88 11.80 -13.48 -1.53
CA ASP A 88 11.64 -14.17 -2.82
C ASP A 88 12.94 -14.25 -3.65
N LYS A 89 13.96 -13.49 -3.29
CA LYS A 89 15.23 -13.39 -4.05
C LYS A 89 16.47 -13.68 -3.21
N VAL A 90 16.43 -13.48 -1.88
CA VAL A 90 17.59 -13.65 -0.98
C VAL A 90 17.54 -15.03 -0.34
N LEU A 91 18.60 -15.79 -0.51
CA LEU A 91 18.79 -17.14 0.02
C LEU A 91 19.56 -17.11 1.33
N MET A 92 19.38 -18.12 2.18
CA MET A 92 20.08 -18.23 3.47
C MET A 92 21.59 -18.37 3.33
N ASN A 93 22.09 -18.86 2.20
CA ASN A 93 23.50 -19.06 1.91
C ASN A 93 24.14 -17.95 1.05
N ASP A 94 23.38 -16.87 0.78
CA ASP A 94 23.93 -15.72 0.06
C ASP A 94 25.05 -15.04 0.88
N THR A 95 26.11 -14.65 0.21
CA THR A 95 27.13 -13.76 0.78
C THR A 95 26.59 -12.32 0.89
N ILE A 96 27.23 -11.47 1.70
CA ILE A 96 26.82 -10.07 1.85
C ILE A 96 26.82 -9.31 0.51
N ASP A 97 27.76 -9.59 -0.39
CA ASP A 97 27.79 -8.99 -1.74
C ASP A 97 26.59 -9.43 -2.59
N GLN A 98 26.21 -10.70 -2.50
CA GLN A 98 25.03 -11.23 -3.19
C GLN A 98 23.75 -10.60 -2.62
N VAL A 99 23.65 -10.48 -1.30
CA VAL A 99 22.52 -9.80 -0.63
C VAL A 99 22.45 -8.34 -1.07
N ALA A 100 23.56 -7.60 -1.03
CA ALA A 100 23.62 -6.19 -1.46
C ALA A 100 23.17 -6.01 -2.91
N SER A 101 23.66 -6.86 -3.81
CA SER A 101 23.29 -6.84 -5.24
C SER A 101 21.81 -7.15 -5.45
N LYS A 102 21.26 -8.13 -4.74
CA LYS A 102 19.85 -8.52 -4.83
C LYS A 102 18.92 -7.44 -4.28
N VAL A 103 19.26 -6.81 -3.15
CA VAL A 103 18.52 -5.68 -2.57
C VAL A 103 18.52 -4.49 -3.54
N LEU A 104 19.68 -4.14 -4.10
CA LEU A 104 19.79 -3.07 -5.10
C LEU A 104 18.92 -3.36 -6.33
N ALA A 105 19.05 -4.55 -6.91
CA ALA A 105 18.29 -4.95 -8.09
C ALA A 105 16.76 -4.93 -7.82
N THR A 106 16.33 -5.35 -6.64
CA THR A 106 14.93 -5.31 -6.24
C THR A 106 14.40 -3.89 -6.17
N ASN A 107 15.17 -2.96 -5.57
CA ASN A 107 14.78 -1.56 -5.47
C ASN A 107 14.74 -0.87 -6.84
N ILE A 108 15.73 -1.11 -7.70
CA ILE A 108 15.75 -0.58 -9.07
C ILE A 108 14.54 -1.11 -9.86
N SER A 109 14.25 -2.41 -9.75
CA SER A 109 13.09 -3.01 -10.42
C SER A 109 11.78 -2.36 -9.98
N ALA A 110 11.60 -2.12 -8.68
CA ALA A 110 10.42 -1.48 -8.13
C ALA A 110 10.26 -0.01 -8.58
N LEU A 111 11.37 0.73 -8.66
CA LEU A 111 11.36 2.10 -9.19
C LEU A 111 10.99 2.12 -10.67
N ASN A 112 11.60 1.26 -11.49
CA ASN A 112 11.28 1.16 -12.91
C ASN A 112 9.83 0.73 -13.15
N GLU A 113 9.32 -0.23 -12.38
CA GLU A 113 7.92 -0.63 -12.45
C GLU A 113 7.00 0.54 -12.07
N THR A 114 7.31 1.28 -11.01
CA THR A 114 6.54 2.46 -10.61
C THR A 114 6.54 3.52 -11.71
N PHE A 115 7.71 3.81 -12.30
CA PHE A 115 7.83 4.76 -13.42
C PHE A 115 6.93 4.37 -14.59
N ASN A 116 6.90 3.09 -14.96
CA ASN A 116 6.07 2.59 -16.06
C ASN A 116 4.56 2.61 -15.74
N LEU A 117 4.18 2.65 -14.47
CA LEU A 117 2.78 2.74 -14.01
C LEU A 117 2.29 4.20 -13.86
N ILE A 118 3.15 5.19 -14.05
CA ILE A 118 2.76 6.60 -13.94
C ILE A 118 1.78 6.95 -15.05
N ASP A 119 0.57 7.31 -14.63
CA ASP A 119 -0.42 7.99 -15.48
C ASP A 119 -0.24 9.49 -15.31
N ILE A 120 0.28 10.13 -16.35
CA ILE A 120 0.61 11.58 -16.35
C ILE A 120 -0.64 12.42 -16.08
N ALA A 121 -1.80 12.06 -16.64
CA ALA A 121 -3.03 12.82 -16.45
C ALA A 121 -3.53 12.72 -15.00
N LYS A 122 -3.46 11.53 -14.38
CA LYS A 122 -3.79 11.37 -12.97
C LYS A 122 -2.80 12.09 -12.06
N MET A 123 -1.52 12.08 -12.40
CA MET A 123 -0.49 12.81 -11.67
C MET A 123 -0.73 14.32 -11.71
N ASP A 124 -1.03 14.86 -12.87
CA ASP A 124 -1.40 16.26 -13.09
C ASP A 124 -2.61 16.67 -12.24
N GLN A 125 -3.68 15.88 -12.28
CA GLN A 125 -4.87 16.11 -11.47
C GLN A 125 -4.57 16.05 -9.97
N ALA A 126 -3.74 15.09 -9.52
CA ALA A 126 -3.36 14.97 -8.12
C ALA A 126 -2.65 16.25 -7.64
N ILE A 127 -1.69 16.76 -8.42
CA ILE A 127 -0.96 17.99 -8.08
C ILE A 127 -1.90 19.18 -8.03
N ASP A 128 -2.80 19.30 -9.00
CA ASP A 128 -3.81 20.36 -9.03
C ASP A 128 -4.72 20.36 -7.80
N HIS A 129 -5.13 19.17 -7.34
CA HIS A 129 -5.90 19.02 -6.09
C HIS A 129 -5.08 19.46 -4.88
N LEU A 130 -3.81 19.04 -4.78
CA LEU A 130 -2.92 19.43 -3.68
C LEU A 130 -2.71 20.96 -3.62
N LEU A 131 -2.53 21.61 -4.77
CA LEU A 131 -2.35 23.07 -4.85
C LEU A 131 -3.59 23.83 -4.40
N LYS A 132 -4.78 23.37 -4.80
CA LYS A 132 -6.07 24.03 -4.50
C LYS A 132 -6.60 23.73 -3.10
N ALA A 133 -6.07 22.71 -2.42
CA ALA A 133 -6.54 22.28 -1.11
C ALA A 133 -6.31 23.37 -0.04
N GLU A 134 -7.25 23.47 0.90
CA GLU A 134 -7.04 24.21 2.15
C GLU A 134 -6.17 23.42 3.11
N ARG A 135 -6.40 22.10 3.21
CA ARG A 135 -5.57 21.17 3.99
C ARG A 135 -5.30 19.92 3.17
N VAL A 136 -4.09 19.39 3.31
CA VAL A 136 -3.67 18.10 2.76
C VAL A 136 -3.33 17.18 3.93
N ILE A 137 -4.11 16.13 4.11
CA ILE A 137 -3.93 15.21 5.24
C ILE A 137 -3.43 13.87 4.72
N PHE A 138 -2.26 13.46 5.21
CA PHE A 138 -1.66 12.18 4.87
C PHE A 138 -2.10 11.12 5.88
N PHE A 139 -2.61 10.00 5.37
CA PHE A 139 -3.07 8.85 6.15
C PHE A 139 -2.31 7.58 5.78
N GLY A 140 -2.09 6.71 6.76
CA GLY A 140 -1.49 5.41 6.57
C GLY A 140 -1.40 4.64 7.87
N VAL A 141 -1.09 3.36 7.81
CA VAL A 141 -0.94 2.47 8.97
C VAL A 141 0.32 1.63 8.83
N GLY A 142 0.99 1.34 9.92
CA GLY A 142 2.23 0.55 9.93
C GLY A 142 3.34 1.20 9.10
N SER A 143 3.93 0.46 8.17
CA SER A 143 5.00 0.98 7.30
C SER A 143 4.51 2.12 6.38
N SER A 144 3.27 2.08 5.93
CA SER A 144 2.67 3.16 5.13
C SER A 144 2.48 4.46 5.92
N LEU A 145 2.33 4.38 7.25
CA LEU A 145 2.31 5.55 8.11
C LEU A 145 3.67 6.28 8.09
N MET A 146 4.77 5.54 8.09
CA MET A 146 6.11 6.15 7.99
C MET A 146 6.27 6.92 6.67
N THR A 147 5.73 6.39 5.58
CA THR A 147 5.70 7.08 4.29
C THR A 147 4.80 8.34 4.33
N ALA A 148 3.64 8.26 4.98
CA ALA A 148 2.74 9.41 5.18
C ALA A 148 3.40 10.51 6.02
N MET A 149 4.13 10.14 7.07
CA MET A 149 4.89 11.09 7.89
C MET A 149 6.03 11.74 7.11
N GLU A 150 6.75 10.98 6.30
CA GLU A 150 7.80 11.52 5.42
C GLU A 150 7.21 12.53 4.43
N ALA A 151 6.05 12.22 3.83
CA ALA A 151 5.34 13.15 2.96
C ALA A 151 5.02 14.47 3.71
N LYS A 152 4.44 14.38 4.91
CA LYS A 152 4.13 15.55 5.74
C LYS A 152 5.40 16.35 6.06
N ILE A 153 6.50 15.71 6.48
CA ILE A 153 7.77 16.37 6.80
C ILE A 153 8.35 17.07 5.57
N LYS A 154 8.28 16.43 4.42
CA LYS A 154 8.78 16.97 3.15
C LYS A 154 7.97 18.19 2.71
N PHE A 155 6.64 18.09 2.66
CA PHE A 155 5.76 19.15 2.20
C PHE A 155 5.69 20.33 3.18
N MET A 156 5.79 20.12 4.51
CA MET A 156 5.79 21.22 5.47
C MET A 156 6.95 22.23 5.28
N ARG A 157 7.95 21.88 4.50
CA ARG A 157 9.03 22.79 4.13
C ARG A 157 8.62 23.86 3.11
N ILE A 158 7.56 23.57 2.35
CA ILE A 158 7.12 24.43 1.23
C ILE A 158 5.69 24.91 1.38
N THR A 159 4.91 24.32 2.29
CA THR A 159 3.53 24.73 2.55
C THR A 159 3.13 24.42 3.99
N ASN A 160 2.24 25.23 4.55
CA ASN A 160 1.68 25.04 5.91
C ASN A 160 0.38 24.22 5.93
N LYS A 161 -0.07 23.71 4.76
CA LYS A 161 -1.36 23.02 4.62
C LYS A 161 -1.34 21.56 5.06
N THR A 162 -0.18 20.99 5.40
CA THR A 162 0.00 19.53 5.51
C THR A 162 -0.11 19.01 6.94
N GLU A 163 -0.87 17.94 7.11
CA GLU A 163 -1.09 17.24 8.37
C GLU A 163 -0.83 15.74 8.22
N CYS A 164 -0.42 15.09 9.30
CA CYS A 164 -0.36 13.64 9.42
C CYS A 164 -0.46 13.27 10.90
N THR A 165 -1.32 12.34 11.23
CA THR A 165 -1.56 11.88 12.60
C THR A 165 -1.18 10.42 12.74
N ILE A 166 -0.47 10.06 13.82
CA ILE A 166 0.10 8.72 14.03
C ILE A 166 -0.97 7.74 14.51
N ASP A 167 -1.79 8.15 15.46
CA ASP A 167 -2.79 7.29 16.10
C ASP A 167 -4.01 7.09 15.20
N SER A 168 -4.49 5.83 15.06
CA SER A 168 -5.60 5.48 14.17
C SER A 168 -6.94 6.10 14.60
N HIS A 169 -7.19 6.27 15.90
CA HIS A 169 -8.39 6.95 16.38
C HIS A 169 -8.36 8.44 16.03
N LEU A 170 -7.20 9.09 16.20
CA LEU A 170 -7.03 10.48 15.81
C LEU A 170 -7.09 10.65 14.29
N GLN A 171 -6.64 9.68 13.50
CA GLN A 171 -6.85 9.69 12.04
C GLN A 171 -8.34 9.70 11.68
N MET A 172 -9.15 8.88 12.36
CA MET A 172 -10.61 8.88 12.16
C MET A 172 -11.26 10.21 12.57
N MET A 173 -10.81 10.83 13.68
CA MET A 173 -11.30 12.15 14.09
C MET A 173 -10.91 13.22 13.06
N SER A 174 -9.67 13.18 12.57
CA SER A 174 -9.20 14.08 11.50
C SER A 174 -10.04 13.91 10.23
N ALA A 175 -10.28 12.68 9.79
CA ALA A 175 -11.13 12.38 8.63
C ALA A 175 -12.59 12.90 8.81
N ALA A 176 -13.15 12.80 10.02
CA ALA A 176 -14.50 13.27 10.31
C ALA A 176 -14.62 14.82 10.26
N LEU A 177 -13.53 15.54 10.42
CA LEU A 177 -13.47 17.02 10.37
C LEU A 177 -13.07 17.55 8.99
N MET A 178 -12.81 16.70 8.01
CA MET A 178 -12.51 17.13 6.64
C MET A 178 -13.74 17.73 5.96
N THR A 179 -13.46 18.58 4.97
CA THR A 179 -14.46 19.27 4.14
C THR A 179 -14.16 19.02 2.67
N LYS A 180 -15.07 19.42 1.78
CA LYS A 180 -14.88 19.36 0.32
C LYS A 180 -13.71 20.21 -0.22
N ARG A 181 -13.09 21.04 0.62
CA ARG A 181 -11.92 21.86 0.28
C ARG A 181 -10.60 21.20 0.66
N ASP A 182 -10.66 20.04 1.33
CA ASP A 182 -9.51 19.30 1.81
C ASP A 182 -9.18 18.14 0.88
N VAL A 183 -7.93 17.68 0.92
CA VAL A 183 -7.45 16.52 0.20
C VAL A 183 -6.90 15.50 1.20
N ALA A 184 -7.35 14.26 1.10
CA ALA A 184 -6.77 13.10 1.78
C ALA A 184 -5.81 12.37 0.85
N VAL A 185 -4.56 12.22 1.25
CA VAL A 185 -3.61 11.32 0.58
C VAL A 185 -3.49 10.06 1.44
N ILE A 186 -4.05 8.96 0.96
CA ILE A 186 -4.13 7.70 1.71
C ILE A 186 -3.12 6.70 1.13
N ILE A 187 -2.15 6.31 1.95
CA ILE A 187 -1.08 5.39 1.55
C ILE A 187 -1.39 4.01 2.12
N SER A 188 -1.57 3.03 1.24
CA SER A 188 -1.82 1.64 1.61
C SER A 188 -1.36 0.70 0.51
N TYR A 189 -0.26 -0.02 0.72
CA TYR A 189 0.29 -0.93 -0.30
C TYR A 189 -0.75 -1.95 -0.78
N SER A 190 -1.41 -2.64 0.14
CA SER A 190 -2.41 -3.67 -0.20
C SER A 190 -3.77 -3.10 -0.62
N GLY A 191 -4.07 -1.83 -0.29
CA GLY A 191 -5.41 -1.25 -0.45
C GLY A 191 -6.51 -1.96 0.35
N SER A 192 -6.15 -2.85 1.29
CA SER A 192 -7.08 -3.73 2.01
C SER A 192 -6.95 -3.64 3.54
N THR A 193 -6.23 -2.64 4.05
CA THR A 193 -6.11 -2.40 5.50
C THR A 193 -7.39 -1.78 6.03
N LYS A 194 -8.03 -2.42 7.01
CA LYS A 194 -9.33 -1.98 7.56
C LYS A 194 -9.33 -0.52 7.98
N ASP A 195 -8.33 -0.10 8.76
CA ASP A 195 -8.26 1.27 9.27
C ASP A 195 -8.20 2.31 8.14
N THR A 196 -7.43 2.05 7.07
CA THR A 196 -7.35 2.95 5.92
C THR A 196 -8.63 2.98 5.10
N ILE A 197 -9.35 1.86 5.00
CA ILE A 197 -10.66 1.78 4.33
C ILE A 197 -11.72 2.58 5.12
N GLU A 198 -11.77 2.44 6.44
CA GLU A 198 -12.71 3.21 7.28
C GLU A 198 -12.41 4.72 7.23
N VAL A 199 -11.14 5.12 7.21
CA VAL A 199 -10.72 6.51 6.99
C VAL A 199 -11.21 6.98 5.62
N ALA A 200 -10.95 6.22 4.54
CA ALA A 200 -11.37 6.58 3.18
C ALA A 200 -12.89 6.74 3.08
N LYS A 201 -13.65 5.81 3.66
CA LYS A 201 -15.11 5.91 3.74
C LYS A 201 -15.57 7.20 4.44
N LYS A 202 -14.96 7.52 5.60
CA LYS A 202 -15.29 8.74 6.35
C LYS A 202 -14.96 10.00 5.55
N VAL A 203 -13.79 10.05 4.89
CA VAL A 203 -13.40 11.17 4.02
C VAL A 203 -14.38 11.34 2.86
N LYS A 204 -14.81 10.23 2.22
CA LYS A 204 -15.79 10.26 1.13
C LYS A 204 -17.15 10.79 1.59
N GLU A 205 -17.62 10.38 2.79
CA GLU A 205 -18.84 10.92 3.41
C GLU A 205 -18.77 12.43 3.65
N ARG A 206 -17.56 12.96 3.86
CA ARG A 206 -17.32 14.41 4.07
C ARG A 206 -17.16 15.19 2.77
N GLY A 207 -17.09 14.49 1.63
CA GLY A 207 -16.96 15.08 0.30
C GLY A 207 -15.57 15.62 -0.02
N ALA A 208 -14.54 15.30 0.78
CA ALA A 208 -13.16 15.64 0.48
C ALA A 208 -12.60 14.75 -0.63
N THR A 209 -11.62 15.26 -1.38
CA THR A 209 -10.95 14.51 -2.45
C THR A 209 -10.01 13.47 -1.86
N ILE A 210 -10.06 12.24 -2.40
CA ILE A 210 -9.20 11.13 -1.99
C ILE A 210 -8.21 10.79 -3.10
N ILE A 211 -6.92 10.92 -2.80
CA ILE A 211 -5.81 10.42 -3.62
C ILE A 211 -5.23 9.22 -2.90
N SER A 212 -5.30 8.03 -3.49
CA SER A 212 -4.67 6.83 -2.94
C SER A 212 -3.33 6.53 -3.61
N ILE A 213 -2.35 6.10 -2.80
CA ILE A 213 -1.07 5.52 -3.27
C ILE A 213 -1.09 4.05 -2.87
N THR A 214 -1.17 3.15 -3.85
CA THR A 214 -1.35 1.71 -3.63
C THR A 214 -0.70 0.88 -4.74
N ARG A 215 -0.53 -0.43 -4.50
CA ARG A 215 -0.05 -1.38 -5.52
C ARG A 215 -1.14 -1.75 -6.54
N PHE A 216 -2.38 -1.82 -6.11
CA PHE A 216 -3.45 -2.43 -6.87
C PHE A 216 -4.41 -1.38 -7.44
N GLU A 217 -4.69 -1.48 -8.72
CA GLU A 217 -5.68 -0.62 -9.39
C GLU A 217 -7.09 -0.87 -8.83
N LYS A 218 -7.39 -2.15 -8.52
CA LYS A 218 -8.63 -2.55 -7.87
C LYS A 218 -8.34 -3.04 -6.46
N SER A 219 -8.95 -2.41 -5.48
CA SER A 219 -8.90 -2.81 -4.08
C SER A 219 -10.06 -2.17 -3.30
N PRO A 220 -10.36 -2.63 -2.08
CA PRO A 220 -11.35 -1.96 -1.24
C PRO A 220 -11.10 -0.46 -1.03
N LEU A 221 -9.84 -0.03 -0.93
CA LEU A 221 -9.48 1.38 -0.80
C LEU A 221 -9.81 2.16 -2.09
N THR A 222 -9.45 1.62 -3.26
CA THR A 222 -9.61 2.34 -4.53
C THR A 222 -11.06 2.55 -4.91
N SER A 223 -12.00 1.78 -4.35
CA SER A 223 -13.45 2.00 -4.54
C SER A 223 -13.94 3.32 -3.93
N TYR A 224 -13.21 3.91 -3.00
CA TYR A 224 -13.50 5.23 -2.41
C TYR A 224 -12.66 6.36 -3.01
N SER A 225 -11.58 6.04 -3.74
CA SER A 225 -10.61 7.01 -4.23
C SER A 225 -11.12 7.75 -5.46
N ASP A 226 -10.86 9.06 -5.52
CA ASP A 226 -11.11 9.89 -6.70
C ASP A 226 -9.94 9.76 -7.68
N LEU A 227 -8.71 9.61 -7.17
CA LEU A 227 -7.51 9.35 -7.94
C LEU A 227 -6.71 8.21 -7.29
N THR A 228 -6.14 7.35 -8.13
CA THR A 228 -5.26 6.26 -7.69
C THR A 228 -3.92 6.36 -8.40
N LEU A 229 -2.85 6.55 -7.62
CA LEU A 229 -1.46 6.52 -8.06
C LEU A 229 -0.88 5.15 -7.71
N LEU A 230 -0.38 4.45 -8.72
CA LEU A 230 0.11 3.08 -8.56
C LEU A 230 1.60 3.05 -8.24
N CYS A 231 1.99 2.34 -7.20
CA CYS A 231 3.39 2.03 -6.90
C CYS A 231 3.73 0.62 -7.37
N GLY A 232 4.80 0.50 -8.15
CA GLY A 232 5.39 -0.78 -8.54
C GLY A 232 6.18 -1.31 -7.35
N ALA A 233 5.93 -2.51 -6.96
CA ALA A 233 6.75 -3.35 -6.09
C ALA A 233 6.02 -4.68 -5.97
N ASN A 234 6.71 -5.78 -6.09
CA ASN A 234 6.10 -7.09 -5.94
C ASN A 234 6.58 -7.70 -4.64
N GLU A 235 6.01 -7.23 -3.53
CA GLU A 235 6.31 -7.78 -2.20
C GLU A 235 5.28 -8.82 -1.81
N GLY A 236 5.76 -10.03 -1.53
CA GLY A 236 4.93 -11.09 -0.97
C GLY A 236 4.56 -10.81 0.50
N PRO A 237 3.53 -11.46 1.02
CA PRO A 237 3.03 -11.21 2.38
C PRO A 237 4.02 -11.63 3.48
N LEU A 238 5.06 -12.41 3.17
CA LEU A 238 6.14 -12.78 4.09
C LEU A 238 7.31 -11.80 4.09
N GLN A 239 7.37 -10.90 3.13
CA GLN A 239 8.38 -9.85 3.07
C GLN A 239 8.04 -8.77 4.09
N GLY A 240 8.39 -9.01 5.36
CA GLY A 240 8.24 -7.99 6.41
C GLY A 240 9.14 -6.79 6.15
N GLY A 241 8.63 -5.57 6.42
CA GLY A 241 9.44 -4.36 6.44
C GLY A 241 9.32 -3.45 5.21
N SER A 242 8.53 -3.80 4.19
CA SER A 242 8.29 -2.93 3.02
C SER A 242 9.60 -2.40 2.42
N LEU A 243 10.47 -3.29 1.95
CA LEU A 243 11.78 -2.92 1.41
C LEU A 243 11.64 -2.08 0.13
N SER A 244 10.99 -2.64 -0.90
CA SER A 244 10.83 -2.00 -2.20
C SER A 244 9.55 -1.19 -2.33
N ALA A 245 8.46 -1.59 -1.64
CA ALA A 245 7.21 -0.85 -1.65
C ALA A 245 7.36 0.57 -1.09
N LYS A 246 8.13 0.72 0.00
CA LYS A 246 8.40 2.06 0.57
C LYS A 246 9.16 2.96 -0.42
N ILE A 247 10.19 2.45 -1.08
CA ILE A 247 10.97 3.23 -2.07
C ILE A 247 10.08 3.67 -3.23
N SER A 248 9.21 2.77 -3.72
CA SER A 248 8.24 3.09 -4.77
C SER A 248 7.26 4.18 -4.34
N GLN A 249 6.74 4.10 -3.11
CA GLN A 249 5.85 5.13 -2.55
C GLN A 249 6.58 6.47 -2.38
N LEU A 250 7.82 6.46 -1.88
CA LEU A 250 8.64 7.66 -1.74
C LEU A 250 8.92 8.32 -3.09
N TYR A 251 9.19 7.53 -4.14
CA TYR A 251 9.38 8.05 -5.49
C TYR A 251 8.15 8.83 -6.00
N LEU A 252 6.94 8.29 -5.82
CA LEU A 252 5.70 9.02 -6.16
C LEU A 252 5.52 10.31 -5.35
N LEU A 253 5.86 10.27 -4.06
CA LEU A 253 5.81 11.45 -3.20
C LEU A 253 6.84 12.51 -3.61
N ASP A 254 8.04 12.10 -4.03
CA ASP A 254 9.05 13.00 -4.54
C ASP A 254 8.59 13.68 -5.83
N LEU A 255 7.95 12.94 -6.72
CA LEU A 255 7.40 13.50 -7.95
C LEU A 255 6.28 14.52 -7.64
N LEU A 256 5.34 14.18 -6.76
CA LEU A 256 4.30 15.11 -6.29
C LEU A 256 4.90 16.37 -5.66
N TYR A 257 5.93 16.22 -4.82
CA TYR A 257 6.61 17.33 -4.15
C TYR A 257 7.31 18.25 -5.15
N VAL A 258 8.08 17.69 -6.09
CA VAL A 258 8.86 18.47 -7.06
C VAL A 258 7.92 19.23 -8.00
N GLU A 259 6.85 18.60 -8.47
CA GLU A 259 5.86 19.24 -9.34
C GLU A 259 5.03 20.30 -8.59
N TYR A 260 4.66 20.03 -7.34
CA TYR A 260 4.02 21.03 -6.47
C TYR A 260 4.92 22.26 -6.32
N PHE A 261 6.19 22.05 -5.93
CA PHE A 261 7.18 23.11 -5.78
C PHE A 261 7.34 23.94 -7.06
N LYS A 262 7.42 23.26 -8.21
CA LYS A 262 7.59 23.92 -9.51
C LYS A 262 6.38 24.79 -9.89
N ARG A 263 5.16 24.31 -9.61
CA ARG A 263 3.92 25.03 -9.99
C ARG A 263 3.59 26.19 -9.03
N ASP A 264 4.01 26.11 -7.78
CA ASP A 264 3.82 27.12 -6.74
C ASP A 264 5.18 27.68 -6.29
N TYR A 265 6.04 28.01 -7.27
CA TYR A 265 7.45 28.31 -7.03
C TYR A 265 7.66 29.47 -6.06
N GLU A 266 6.96 30.60 -6.27
CA GLU A 266 7.15 31.83 -5.49
C GLU A 266 6.82 31.65 -3.99
N GLU A 267 5.75 30.97 -3.67
CA GLU A 267 5.37 30.69 -2.28
C GLU A 267 6.24 29.56 -1.70
N SER A 268 6.45 28.51 -2.46
CA SER A 268 7.25 27.35 -2.06
C SER A 268 8.69 27.73 -1.74
N ILE A 269 9.32 28.63 -2.52
CA ILE A 269 10.71 29.06 -2.24
C ILE A 269 10.79 29.91 -0.98
N ARG A 270 9.86 30.86 -0.78
CA ARG A 270 9.78 31.68 0.45
C ARG A 270 9.64 30.80 1.70
N ASN A 271 8.71 29.83 1.65
CA ASN A 271 8.48 28.89 2.76
C ASN A 271 9.71 28.02 3.02
N LYS A 272 10.36 27.53 1.97
CA LYS A 272 11.57 26.71 2.08
C LYS A 272 12.72 27.47 2.73
N GLU A 273 12.94 28.73 2.35
CA GLU A 273 13.96 29.59 2.95
C GLU A 273 13.64 29.88 4.42
N SER A 274 12.40 30.22 4.74
CA SER A 274 11.95 30.48 6.10
C SER A 274 12.12 29.27 7.00
N THR A 275 11.69 28.09 6.54
CA THR A 275 11.82 26.83 7.31
C THR A 275 13.27 26.40 7.45
N ALA A 276 14.12 26.61 6.44
CA ALA A 276 15.55 26.34 6.53
C ALA A 276 16.22 27.28 7.57
N ALA A 277 15.96 28.57 7.50
CA ALA A 277 16.51 29.56 8.45
C ALA A 277 16.13 29.22 9.90
N SER A 278 14.88 28.78 10.14
CA SER A 278 14.40 28.47 11.49
C SER A 278 15.10 27.27 12.14
N VAL A 279 15.69 26.35 11.36
CA VAL A 279 16.43 25.19 11.88
C VAL A 279 17.94 25.41 11.88
N THR A 280 18.46 26.39 11.15
CA THR A 280 19.89 26.69 11.08
C THR A 280 20.46 27.04 12.47
N VAL A 281 19.69 27.70 13.33
CA VAL A 281 20.07 28.01 14.71
C VAL A 281 20.33 26.77 15.60
N LYS A 282 19.95 25.60 15.16
CA LYS A 282 20.16 24.31 15.83
C LYS A 282 21.38 23.56 15.29
N LEU A 283 22.04 24.09 14.27
CA LEU A 283 23.27 23.52 13.72
C LEU A 283 24.46 24.17 14.44
N LEU A 284 25.46 23.35 14.83
CA LEU A 284 26.72 23.81 15.45
C LEU A 284 27.67 24.32 14.37
#